data_a4cb6299baaa75dc625c55643f4a0e35
#
_entry.id   a4cb6299baaa75dc625c55643f4a0e35
#
_cell.length_a   1.000
_cell.length_b   1.000
_cell.length_c   1.000
_cell.angle_alpha   90.00
_cell.angle_beta   90.00
_cell.angle_gamma   90.00
#
_symmetry.space_group_name_H-M   'P 1'
#
loop_
_entity.id
_entity.type
_entity.pdbx_description
1 polymer ?
#
loop_
_entity_poly.entity_id
_entity_poly.type
_entity_poly.pdbx_seq_one_letter_code
_entity_poly.pdbx_strand_id
1 'polypeptide(L)'
;QEVPTDGAVKLEEKVIYEELSEEEIGINRRQFLTKALRISFGAFAGIQLISYLGFIWPKVSGGFGSKIDAGSIEEIKNQIFQADGSVIPAFIPSARAYILPLSDAAAANSQFASGSTVTDGLVAVYQRCVHLGCRVPWCNSSQGFECPCHGSKYNMVGEYFAGPAPRNLDRFNVANVSGRLIIDTGTIIESPRAPGMSVKYPQGLSCIALTTEE
;
A
#
# COMPACT_ATOMS: atom_id res chain seq x y z
N GLN A 1 110.28 34.02 -2.54
CA GLN A 1 109.18 34.66 -1.80
C GLN A 1 107.98 33.72 -1.82
N GLU A 2 107.82 33.01 -0.71
CA GLU A 2 106.71 32.12 -0.44
C GLU A 2 105.45 32.95 -0.07
N VAL A 3 104.36 32.66 -0.70
CA VAL A 3 103.01 33.23 -0.34
C VAL A 3 102.41 32.26 0.68
N PRO A 4 101.99 32.71 1.89
CA PRO A 4 101.33 31.86 2.88
C PRO A 4 99.94 31.54 2.38
N THR A 5 99.67 30.28 2.26
CA THR A 5 98.23 29.76 2.19
C THR A 5 97.75 29.61 3.60
N ASP A 6 96.93 30.57 4.10
CA ASP A 6 96.27 30.41 5.37
C ASP A 6 94.77 30.68 5.22
N GLY A 7 94.00 29.78 5.82
CA GLY A 7 92.65 30.05 6.26
C GLY A 7 91.53 29.71 5.34
N ALA A 8 91.34 28.42 5.07
CA ALA A 8 89.98 28.00 4.73
C ALA A 8 89.09 28.10 5.96
N VAL A 9 88.37 29.19 6.08
CA VAL A 9 87.29 29.33 7.11
C VAL A 9 86.21 28.33 6.76
N LYS A 10 86.17 27.22 7.50
CA LYS A 10 84.99 26.33 7.51
C LYS A 10 83.80 27.11 8.13
N LEU A 11 82.97 27.61 7.30
CA LEU A 11 81.63 28.03 7.75
C LEU A 11 80.82 26.77 8.07
N GLU A 12 80.81 26.40 9.35
CA GLU A 12 79.81 25.43 9.84
C GLU A 12 78.49 26.11 9.77
N GLU A 13 77.73 25.79 8.73
CA GLU A 13 76.38 26.17 8.61
C GLU A 13 75.55 25.41 9.69
N LYS A 14 75.32 26.06 10.82
CA LYS A 14 74.52 25.52 11.92
C LYS A 14 73.11 25.53 11.44
N VAL A 15 72.63 24.39 10.90
CA VAL A 15 71.24 24.21 10.58
C VAL A 15 70.44 24.23 11.87
N ILE A 16 69.77 25.36 12.14
CA ILE A 16 68.84 25.52 13.26
C ILE A 16 67.57 24.81 12.86
N TYR A 17 67.33 23.64 13.43
CA TYR A 17 66.00 22.98 13.30
C TYR A 17 65.09 23.68 14.29
N GLU A 18 64.22 24.51 13.79
CA GLU A 18 63.11 25.07 14.53
C GLU A 18 62.03 23.98 14.64
N GLU A 19 61.70 23.53 15.87
CA GLU A 19 60.60 22.59 16.09
C GLU A 19 59.31 23.33 15.86
N LEU A 20 58.70 23.14 14.69
CA LEU A 20 57.35 23.67 14.38
C LEU A 20 56.32 23.07 15.32
N SER A 21 55.49 23.89 15.92
CA SER A 21 54.35 23.42 16.71
C SER A 21 53.40 22.56 15.85
N GLU A 22 52.67 21.64 16.48
CA GLU A 22 51.68 20.80 15.74
C GLU A 22 50.65 21.64 14.97
N GLU A 23 50.39 22.87 15.39
CA GLU A 23 49.52 23.83 14.71
C GLU A 23 50.18 24.44 13.42
N GLU A 24 51.50 24.54 13.37
CA GLU A 24 52.24 25.05 12.23
C GLU A 24 52.56 23.96 11.19
N ILE A 25 52.48 22.68 11.59
CA ILE A 25 52.60 21.55 10.67
C ILE A 25 51.27 21.42 9.91
N GLY A 26 51.17 22.06 8.79
CA GLY A 26 49.99 21.94 7.92
C GLY A 26 49.64 20.49 7.57
N ILE A 27 48.36 20.24 7.26
CA ILE A 27 47.85 18.91 6.88
C ILE A 27 48.63 18.40 5.67
N ASN A 28 49.44 17.34 5.81
CA ASN A 28 50.10 16.70 4.69
C ASN A 28 49.10 15.95 3.78
N ARG A 29 49.52 15.64 2.52
CA ARG A 29 48.65 14.98 1.54
C ARG A 29 47.99 13.72 2.06
N ARG A 30 48.71 12.88 2.82
CA ARG A 30 48.18 11.64 3.38
C ARG A 30 47.09 11.91 4.42
N GLN A 31 47.31 12.86 5.31
CA GLN A 31 46.32 13.26 6.32
C GLN A 31 45.07 13.88 5.69
N PHE A 32 45.27 14.73 4.67
CA PHE A 32 44.18 15.31 3.91
C PHE A 32 43.29 14.24 3.25
N LEU A 33 43.91 13.34 2.48
CA LEU A 33 43.22 12.26 1.79
C LEU A 33 42.48 11.32 2.78
N THR A 34 43.14 10.99 3.90
CA THR A 34 42.55 10.12 4.92
C THR A 34 41.34 10.79 5.63
N LYS A 35 41.47 12.09 5.94
CA LYS A 35 40.37 12.86 6.53
C LYS A 35 39.20 13.01 5.52
N ALA A 36 39.53 13.36 4.27
CA ALA A 36 38.52 13.48 3.22
C ALA A 36 37.78 12.17 2.97
N LEU A 37 38.50 11.04 2.90
CA LEU A 37 37.91 9.71 2.74
C LEU A 37 36.97 9.36 3.91
N ARG A 38 37.41 9.59 5.17
CA ARG A 38 36.59 9.29 6.35
C ARG A 38 35.31 10.14 6.39
N ILE A 39 35.43 11.43 6.06
CA ILE A 39 34.26 12.34 6.02
C ILE A 39 33.31 11.92 4.91
N SER A 40 33.82 11.65 3.71
CA SER A 40 32.98 11.23 2.57
C SER A 40 32.30 9.90 2.83
N PHE A 41 33.00 8.92 3.39
CA PHE A 41 32.42 7.63 3.76
C PHE A 41 31.38 7.77 4.87
N GLY A 42 31.69 8.57 5.90
CA GLY A 42 30.74 8.86 6.99
C GLY A 42 29.46 9.57 6.49
N ALA A 43 29.62 10.55 5.60
CA ALA A 43 28.48 11.24 5.00
C ALA A 43 27.65 10.28 4.14
N PHE A 44 28.28 9.45 3.30
CA PHE A 44 27.61 8.43 2.51
C PHE A 44 26.86 7.44 3.39
N ALA A 45 27.51 6.88 4.41
CA ALA A 45 26.89 5.93 5.34
C ALA A 45 25.72 6.57 6.12
N GLY A 46 25.87 7.83 6.53
CA GLY A 46 24.82 8.59 7.21
C GLY A 46 23.60 8.81 6.32
N ILE A 47 23.77 9.20 5.06
CA ILE A 47 22.70 9.37 4.09
C ILE A 47 21.98 8.03 3.85
N GLN A 48 22.73 6.94 3.67
CA GLN A 48 22.16 5.61 3.49
C GLN A 48 21.37 5.15 4.71
N LEU A 49 21.90 5.39 5.92
CA LEU A 49 21.21 5.04 7.16
C LEU A 49 19.90 5.82 7.32
N ILE A 50 19.90 7.14 7.07
CA ILE A 50 18.69 7.98 7.13
C ILE A 50 17.65 7.51 6.10
N SER A 51 18.10 7.22 4.87
CA SER A 51 17.23 6.72 3.80
C SER A 51 16.62 5.37 4.17
N TYR A 52 17.42 4.47 4.74
CA TYR A 52 16.98 3.16 5.19
C TYR A 52 15.96 3.25 6.34
N LEU A 53 16.26 4.09 7.35
CA LEU A 53 15.33 4.34 8.45
C LEU A 53 14.02 4.98 7.96
N GLY A 54 14.09 5.90 7.01
CA GLY A 54 12.91 6.51 6.38
C GLY A 54 12.07 5.49 5.61
N PHE A 55 12.70 4.50 4.98
CA PHE A 55 12.02 3.41 4.29
C PHE A 55 11.35 2.42 5.26
N ILE A 56 12.04 2.05 6.36
CA ILE A 56 11.49 1.15 7.38
C ILE A 56 10.39 1.82 8.21
N TRP A 57 10.40 3.16 8.32
CA TRP A 57 9.41 3.92 9.06
C TRP A 57 8.40 4.58 8.12
N PRO A 58 7.48 3.81 7.50
CA PRO A 58 6.50 4.38 6.58
C PRO A 58 5.57 5.29 7.38
N LYS A 59 5.40 6.51 6.90
CA LYS A 59 4.31 7.38 7.37
C LYS A 59 3.01 6.82 6.80
N VAL A 60 2.32 5.98 7.57
CA VAL A 60 1.00 5.48 7.20
C VAL A 60 0.00 6.62 7.43
N SER A 61 -0.11 7.53 6.48
CA SER A 61 -1.11 8.59 6.50
C SER A 61 -2.24 8.21 5.52
N GLY A 62 -3.38 7.75 6.06
CA GLY A 62 -4.66 7.74 5.35
C GLY A 62 -4.81 6.76 4.17
N GLY A 63 -3.99 5.70 4.08
CA GLY A 63 -4.12 4.66 3.05
C GLY A 63 -4.84 3.40 3.54
N PHE A 64 -4.76 2.33 2.74
CA PHE A 64 -5.26 1.01 3.12
C PHE A 64 -4.69 0.57 4.48
N GLY A 65 -5.54 0.07 5.36
CA GLY A 65 -5.23 -0.22 6.76
C GLY A 65 -5.72 0.86 7.75
N SER A 66 -6.43 1.89 7.26
CA SER A 66 -7.03 2.95 8.07
C SER A 66 -8.49 3.18 7.71
N LYS A 67 -9.13 4.13 8.39
CA LYS A 67 -10.47 4.62 8.03
C LYS A 67 -10.38 5.52 6.81
N ILE A 68 -11.12 5.20 5.76
CA ILE A 68 -11.11 5.90 4.47
C ILE A 68 -12.48 6.51 4.25
N ASP A 69 -12.51 7.79 3.94
CA ASP A 69 -13.69 8.50 3.53
C ASP A 69 -13.96 8.22 2.04
N ALA A 70 -15.07 7.53 1.77
CA ALA A 70 -15.49 7.17 0.42
C ALA A 70 -16.30 8.27 -0.28
N GLY A 71 -16.75 9.30 0.44
CA GLY A 71 -17.56 10.38 -0.10
C GLY A 71 -18.97 10.45 0.46
N SER A 72 -19.80 11.29 -0.15
CA SER A 72 -21.22 11.46 0.22
C SER A 72 -22.00 10.19 -0.11
N ILE A 73 -22.80 9.70 0.86
CA ILE A 73 -23.69 8.54 0.68
C ILE A 73 -24.69 8.79 -0.44
N GLU A 74 -25.22 9.99 -0.54
CA GLU A 74 -26.20 10.36 -1.58
C GLU A 74 -25.57 10.33 -2.98
N GLU A 75 -24.38 10.92 -3.14
CA GLU A 75 -23.64 10.89 -4.41
C GLU A 75 -23.30 9.46 -4.83
N ILE A 76 -22.83 8.64 -3.88
CA ILE A 76 -22.52 7.22 -4.12
C ILE A 76 -23.78 6.47 -4.58
N LYS A 77 -24.92 6.65 -3.92
CA LYS A 77 -26.19 6.02 -4.32
C LYS A 77 -26.61 6.45 -5.72
N ASN A 78 -26.52 7.74 -6.04
CA ASN A 78 -26.85 8.26 -7.36
C ASN A 78 -25.91 7.72 -8.47
N GLN A 79 -24.67 7.43 -8.13
CA GLN A 79 -23.70 6.83 -9.06
C GLN A 79 -23.95 5.33 -9.29
N ILE A 80 -24.33 4.59 -8.25
CA ILE A 80 -24.47 3.13 -8.29
C ILE A 80 -25.71 2.69 -9.08
N PHE A 81 -26.86 3.35 -8.87
CA PHE A 81 -28.12 2.95 -9.49
C PHE A 81 -28.26 3.53 -10.89
N GLN A 82 -28.45 2.67 -11.87
CA GLN A 82 -28.66 3.07 -13.26
C GLN A 82 -30.18 3.19 -13.57
N ALA A 83 -30.49 3.96 -14.60
CA ALA A 83 -31.88 4.19 -15.02
C ALA A 83 -32.62 2.92 -15.49
N ASP A 84 -31.87 1.92 -15.95
CA ASP A 84 -32.39 0.61 -16.39
C ASP A 84 -32.58 -0.39 -15.23
N GLY A 85 -32.33 0.03 -14.00
CA GLY A 85 -32.40 -0.82 -12.82
C GLY A 85 -31.14 -1.68 -12.57
N SER A 86 -30.14 -1.60 -13.42
CA SER A 86 -28.84 -2.26 -13.18
C SER A 86 -28.01 -1.50 -12.14
N VAL A 87 -26.98 -2.18 -11.62
CA VAL A 87 -26.06 -1.62 -10.63
C VAL A 87 -24.67 -1.53 -11.25
N ILE A 88 -24.03 -0.39 -11.11
CA ILE A 88 -22.61 -0.21 -11.37
C ILE A 88 -21.92 0.15 -10.05
N PRO A 89 -21.11 -0.73 -9.46
CA PRO A 89 -20.52 -0.46 -8.15
C PRO A 89 -19.56 0.74 -8.20
N ALA A 90 -19.60 1.57 -7.17
CA ALA A 90 -18.61 2.61 -7.00
C ALA A 90 -17.30 1.99 -6.50
N PHE A 91 -16.20 2.17 -7.24
CA PHE A 91 -14.90 1.67 -6.84
C PHE A 91 -14.09 2.74 -6.10
N ILE A 92 -13.63 2.42 -4.90
CA ILE A 92 -12.80 3.30 -4.05
C ILE A 92 -11.36 2.78 -4.06
N PRO A 93 -10.45 3.37 -4.87
CA PRO A 93 -9.09 2.85 -5.05
C PRO A 93 -8.27 2.81 -3.77
N SER A 94 -8.39 3.83 -2.92
CA SER A 94 -7.68 3.91 -1.63
C SER A 94 -8.07 2.79 -0.66
N ALA A 95 -9.35 2.37 -0.69
CA ALA A 95 -9.87 1.26 0.09
C ALA A 95 -9.73 -0.09 -0.63
N ARG A 96 -9.41 -0.11 -1.92
CA ARG A 96 -9.46 -1.30 -2.77
C ARG A 96 -10.81 -2.03 -2.67
N ALA A 97 -11.89 -1.27 -2.54
CA ALA A 97 -13.23 -1.79 -2.29
C ALA A 97 -14.23 -1.30 -3.32
N TYR A 98 -15.21 -2.13 -3.58
CA TYR A 98 -16.42 -1.78 -4.30
C TYR A 98 -17.52 -1.47 -3.30
N ILE A 99 -18.26 -0.39 -3.54
CA ILE A 99 -19.45 -0.05 -2.79
C ILE A 99 -20.67 -0.49 -3.60
N LEU A 100 -21.53 -1.27 -2.97
CA LEU A 100 -22.70 -1.88 -3.59
C LEU A 100 -23.94 -1.68 -2.69
N PRO A 101 -25.12 -1.74 -3.30
CA PRO A 101 -26.36 -1.68 -2.53
C PRO A 101 -26.64 -3.02 -1.83
N LEU A 102 -26.98 -2.95 -0.56
CA LEU A 102 -27.56 -4.05 0.21
C LEU A 102 -28.52 -3.43 1.23
N SER A 103 -29.81 -3.51 0.98
CA SER A 103 -30.78 -2.94 1.89
C SER A 103 -30.68 -3.57 3.28
N ASP A 104 -30.98 -2.79 4.33
CA ASP A 104 -30.92 -3.27 5.71
C ASP A 104 -31.85 -4.48 5.93
N ALA A 105 -33.00 -4.51 5.26
CA ALA A 105 -33.91 -5.66 5.29
C ALA A 105 -33.29 -6.92 4.63
N ALA A 106 -32.59 -6.75 3.50
CA ALA A 106 -31.90 -7.86 2.85
C ALA A 106 -30.69 -8.29 3.67
N ALA A 107 -29.96 -7.37 4.28
CA ALA A 107 -28.87 -7.67 5.21
C ALA A 107 -29.35 -8.47 6.41
N ALA A 108 -30.43 -8.04 7.07
CA ALA A 108 -31.00 -8.71 8.24
C ALA A 108 -31.43 -10.17 7.96
N ASN A 109 -31.86 -10.45 6.72
CA ASN A 109 -32.25 -11.80 6.28
C ASN A 109 -31.12 -12.59 5.62
N SER A 110 -29.91 -12.08 5.62
CA SER A 110 -28.73 -12.68 5.01
C SER A 110 -27.72 -13.16 6.05
N GLN A 111 -26.71 -13.86 5.58
CA GLN A 111 -25.54 -14.23 6.43
C GLN A 111 -24.74 -13.01 6.92
N PHE A 112 -25.08 -11.80 6.49
CA PHE A 112 -24.43 -10.53 6.87
C PHE A 112 -25.24 -9.73 7.90
N ALA A 113 -26.22 -10.35 8.54
CA ALA A 113 -27.07 -9.73 9.55
C ALA A 113 -26.30 -9.25 10.79
N SER A 114 -25.16 -9.88 11.09
CA SER A 114 -24.32 -9.52 12.23
C SER A 114 -23.13 -8.66 11.80
N GLY A 115 -22.94 -7.52 12.48
CA GLY A 115 -21.76 -6.68 12.28
C GLY A 115 -22.04 -5.33 11.62
N SER A 116 -21.02 -4.50 11.58
CA SER A 116 -21.06 -3.14 11.00
C SER A 116 -20.66 -3.12 9.53
N THR A 117 -21.02 -4.16 8.77
CA THR A 117 -20.61 -4.30 7.35
C THR A 117 -21.58 -3.63 6.38
N VAL A 118 -22.74 -3.20 6.88
CA VAL A 118 -23.79 -2.51 6.10
C VAL A 118 -24.20 -1.23 6.83
N THR A 119 -24.32 -0.13 6.11
CA THR A 119 -24.87 1.13 6.61
C THR A 119 -25.61 1.87 5.51
N ASP A 120 -26.76 2.44 5.82
CA ASP A 120 -27.62 3.18 4.88
C ASP A 120 -27.89 2.42 3.56
N GLY A 121 -27.97 1.09 3.63
CA GLY A 121 -28.21 0.25 2.47
C GLY A 121 -26.99 0.08 1.56
N LEU A 122 -25.78 0.33 2.05
CA LEU A 122 -24.51 0.17 1.33
C LEU A 122 -23.58 -0.81 2.04
N VAL A 123 -22.81 -1.56 1.24
CA VAL A 123 -21.77 -2.51 1.70
C VAL A 123 -20.47 -2.23 0.97
N ALA A 124 -19.35 -2.42 1.66
CA ALA A 124 -18.01 -2.34 1.07
C ALA A 124 -17.42 -3.75 0.91
N VAL A 125 -17.21 -4.19 -0.34
CA VAL A 125 -16.65 -5.50 -0.70
C VAL A 125 -15.21 -5.32 -1.18
N TYR A 126 -14.29 -6.10 -0.61
CA TYR A 126 -12.87 -6.05 -0.96
C TYR A 126 -12.63 -6.63 -2.36
N GLN A 127 -11.89 -5.90 -3.20
CA GLN A 127 -11.56 -6.30 -4.58
C GLN A 127 -10.53 -7.45 -4.65
N ARG A 128 -10.50 -8.34 -3.71
CA ARG A 128 -9.51 -9.43 -3.66
C ARG A 128 -10.20 -10.79 -3.65
N CYS A 129 -9.90 -11.62 -4.66
CA CYS A 129 -10.36 -13.00 -4.69
C CYS A 129 -9.79 -13.79 -3.50
N VAL A 130 -10.66 -14.42 -2.74
CA VAL A 130 -10.29 -15.21 -1.57
C VAL A 130 -9.71 -16.59 -1.90
N HIS A 131 -9.62 -16.93 -3.20
CA HIS A 131 -8.89 -18.12 -3.64
C HIS A 131 -7.38 -17.93 -3.50
N LEU A 132 -6.77 -17.06 -4.34
CA LEU A 132 -5.33 -16.80 -4.35
C LEU A 132 -4.99 -15.31 -4.48
N GLY A 133 -5.89 -14.41 -4.12
CA GLY A 133 -5.61 -12.98 -4.03
C GLY A 133 -5.71 -12.19 -5.34
N CYS A 134 -6.19 -12.77 -6.43
CA CYS A 134 -6.37 -12.06 -7.69
C CYS A 134 -7.35 -10.89 -7.55
N ARG A 135 -7.18 -9.86 -8.38
CA ARG A 135 -8.13 -8.78 -8.52
C ARG A 135 -9.42 -9.32 -9.13
N VAL A 136 -10.57 -9.10 -8.48
CA VAL A 136 -11.87 -9.54 -8.97
C VAL A 136 -12.59 -8.35 -9.60
N PRO A 137 -12.79 -8.33 -10.93
CA PRO A 137 -13.59 -7.31 -11.59
C PRO A 137 -15.09 -7.54 -11.39
N TRP A 138 -15.85 -6.46 -11.55
CA TRP A 138 -17.29 -6.49 -11.70
C TRP A 138 -17.67 -6.92 -13.10
N CYS A 139 -18.70 -7.72 -13.23
CA CYS A 139 -19.33 -8.11 -14.50
C CYS A 139 -20.71 -7.48 -14.60
N ASN A 140 -20.89 -6.56 -15.55
CA ASN A 140 -22.16 -5.85 -15.73
C ASN A 140 -23.29 -6.77 -16.16
N SER A 141 -23.05 -7.79 -16.98
CA SER A 141 -24.08 -8.69 -17.46
C SER A 141 -24.58 -9.64 -16.38
N SER A 142 -23.70 -10.25 -15.59
CA SER A 142 -24.10 -11.12 -14.49
C SER A 142 -24.50 -10.35 -13.22
N GLN A 143 -24.21 -9.04 -13.17
CA GLN A 143 -24.39 -8.20 -11.97
C GLN A 143 -23.69 -8.81 -10.74
N GLY A 144 -22.46 -9.30 -10.95
CA GLY A 144 -21.68 -9.97 -9.93
C GLY A 144 -20.18 -9.83 -10.14
N PHE A 145 -19.41 -10.52 -9.35
CA PHE A 145 -17.95 -10.52 -9.44
C PHE A 145 -17.44 -11.81 -10.04
N GLU A 146 -16.53 -11.70 -11.00
CA GLU A 146 -15.97 -12.86 -11.69
C GLU A 146 -14.46 -12.77 -11.73
N CYS A 147 -13.76 -13.74 -11.10
CA CYS A 147 -12.32 -13.77 -11.03
C CYS A 147 -11.72 -14.39 -12.29
N PRO A 148 -10.93 -13.65 -13.10
CA PRO A 148 -10.40 -14.16 -14.36
C PRO A 148 -9.29 -15.20 -14.19
N CYS A 149 -8.74 -15.36 -12.98
CA CYS A 149 -7.61 -16.26 -12.76
C CYS A 149 -8.03 -17.74 -12.80
N HIS A 150 -9.10 -18.10 -12.07
CA HIS A 150 -9.53 -19.49 -11.95
C HIS A 150 -11.07 -19.62 -11.92
N GLY A 151 -11.79 -18.61 -12.41
CA GLY A 151 -13.22 -18.70 -12.60
C GLY A 151 -14.09 -18.62 -11.33
N SER A 152 -13.54 -18.19 -10.18
CA SER A 152 -14.40 -17.97 -8.99
C SER A 152 -15.41 -16.89 -9.26
N LYS A 153 -16.68 -17.13 -8.93
CA LYS A 153 -17.79 -16.22 -9.14
C LYS A 153 -18.51 -15.92 -7.84
N TYR A 154 -18.95 -14.68 -7.73
CA TYR A 154 -19.65 -14.17 -6.56
C TYR A 154 -20.81 -13.31 -7.01
N ASN A 155 -21.89 -13.32 -6.23
CA ASN A 155 -23.04 -12.46 -6.51
C ASN A 155 -22.72 -10.96 -6.23
N MET A 156 -23.71 -10.09 -6.44
CA MET A 156 -23.62 -8.64 -6.26
C MET A 156 -23.02 -8.24 -4.90
N VAL A 157 -23.35 -8.96 -3.84
CA VAL A 157 -22.88 -8.64 -2.49
C VAL A 157 -21.67 -9.47 -2.07
N GLY A 158 -21.00 -10.14 -3.02
CA GLY A 158 -19.79 -10.92 -2.76
C GLY A 158 -20.01 -12.30 -2.14
N GLU A 159 -21.25 -12.85 -2.15
CA GLU A 159 -21.47 -14.25 -1.75
C GLU A 159 -20.94 -15.18 -2.82
N TYR A 160 -20.28 -16.24 -2.39
CA TYR A 160 -19.76 -17.27 -3.28
C TYR A 160 -20.89 -17.93 -4.10
N PHE A 161 -20.65 -18.06 -5.38
CA PHE A 161 -21.57 -18.65 -6.33
C PHE A 161 -20.98 -19.90 -7.03
N ALA A 162 -19.74 -19.80 -7.56
CA ALA A 162 -19.08 -20.89 -8.27
C ALA A 162 -17.55 -20.76 -8.25
N GLY A 163 -16.85 -21.83 -8.65
CA GLY A 163 -15.40 -21.85 -8.80
C GLY A 163 -14.64 -22.28 -7.51
N PRO A 164 -13.31 -22.16 -7.51
CA PRO A 164 -12.47 -22.75 -6.46
C PRO A 164 -12.37 -21.92 -5.16
N ALA A 165 -12.94 -20.75 -5.07
CA ALA A 165 -12.85 -19.93 -3.87
C ALA A 165 -13.45 -20.62 -2.64
N PRO A 166 -12.76 -20.62 -1.46
CA PRO A 166 -13.21 -21.36 -0.30
C PRO A 166 -14.31 -20.67 0.51
N ARG A 167 -14.53 -19.36 0.33
CA ARG A 167 -15.49 -18.54 1.08
C ARG A 167 -15.98 -17.35 0.25
N ASN A 168 -16.84 -16.53 0.83
CA ASN A 168 -17.32 -15.29 0.23
C ASN A 168 -16.19 -14.27 0.09
N LEU A 169 -16.39 -13.23 -0.73
CA LEU A 169 -15.48 -12.07 -0.75
C LEU A 169 -15.44 -11.39 0.61
N ASP A 170 -14.26 -10.94 0.96
CA ASP A 170 -14.01 -10.17 2.17
C ASP A 170 -14.73 -8.82 2.14
N ARG A 171 -15.04 -8.29 3.30
CA ARG A 171 -15.77 -7.04 3.51
C ARG A 171 -15.01 -6.15 4.47
N PHE A 172 -15.45 -4.90 4.50
CA PHE A 172 -15.00 -3.92 5.49
C PHE A 172 -16.17 -3.45 6.33
N ASN A 173 -15.90 -3.06 7.56
CA ASN A 173 -16.86 -2.29 8.34
C ASN A 173 -17.05 -0.94 7.69
N VAL A 174 -18.30 -0.50 7.66
CA VAL A 174 -18.73 0.78 7.12
C VAL A 174 -19.53 1.55 8.16
N ALA A 175 -19.41 2.88 8.13
CA ALA A 175 -20.14 3.75 9.03
C ALA A 175 -20.59 5.02 8.30
N ASN A 176 -21.75 5.53 8.67
CA ASN A 176 -22.19 6.86 8.28
C ASN A 176 -21.66 7.88 9.30
N VAL A 177 -20.86 8.82 8.85
CA VAL A 177 -20.39 9.95 9.66
C VAL A 177 -20.81 11.23 8.96
N SER A 178 -21.84 11.87 9.49
CA SER A 178 -22.39 13.13 8.97
C SER A 178 -22.74 13.07 7.46
N GLY A 179 -23.36 11.98 7.01
CA GLY A 179 -23.78 11.78 5.62
C GLY A 179 -22.65 11.28 4.69
N ARG A 180 -21.49 10.97 5.24
CA ARG A 180 -20.34 10.42 4.48
C ARG A 180 -20.11 8.96 4.84
N LEU A 181 -19.79 8.16 3.83
CA LEU A 181 -19.47 6.75 4.00
C LEU A 181 -18.00 6.58 4.39
N ILE A 182 -17.76 6.09 5.60
CA ILE A 182 -16.43 5.77 6.09
C ILE A 182 -16.22 4.26 6.02
N ILE A 183 -15.13 3.83 5.38
CA ILE A 183 -14.74 2.43 5.24
C ILE A 183 -13.57 2.18 6.18
N ASP A 184 -13.69 1.23 7.10
CA ASP A 184 -12.58 0.81 7.97
C ASP A 184 -11.82 -0.35 7.32
N THR A 185 -10.72 -0.03 6.66
CA THR A 185 -9.85 -1.02 6.00
C THR A 185 -8.81 -1.64 6.94
N GLY A 186 -8.78 -1.23 8.21
CA GLY A 186 -7.90 -1.79 9.23
C GLY A 186 -8.29 -3.20 9.66
N THR A 187 -9.57 -3.57 9.45
CA THR A 187 -10.09 -4.89 9.80
C THR A 187 -10.79 -5.49 8.60
N ILE A 188 -10.31 -6.65 8.15
CA ILE A 188 -10.95 -7.43 7.08
C ILE A 188 -11.95 -8.39 7.72
N ILE A 189 -13.21 -8.32 7.28
CA ILE A 189 -14.28 -9.19 7.75
C ILE A 189 -14.45 -10.35 6.77
N GLU A 190 -14.15 -11.55 7.25
CA GLU A 190 -14.33 -12.79 6.51
C GLU A 190 -15.71 -13.39 6.77
N SER A 191 -16.31 -14.00 5.76
CA SER A 191 -17.55 -14.75 5.92
C SER A 191 -17.47 -16.10 5.21
N PRO A 192 -17.86 -17.20 5.87
CA PRO A 192 -17.84 -18.53 5.28
C PRO A 192 -18.89 -18.65 4.16
N ARG A 193 -18.79 -19.71 3.36
CA ARG A 193 -19.88 -20.07 2.44
C ARG A 193 -21.12 -20.43 3.24
N ALA A 194 -22.27 -19.96 2.77
CA ALA A 194 -23.56 -20.51 3.19
C ALA A 194 -23.95 -21.69 2.28
N PRO A 195 -24.88 -22.56 2.70
CA PRO A 195 -25.42 -23.64 1.87
C PRO A 195 -26.08 -23.15 0.57
N GLY A 196 -26.41 -21.88 0.48
CA GLY A 196 -26.93 -21.20 -0.71
C GLY A 196 -26.76 -19.70 -0.58
N MET A 197 -26.97 -18.97 -1.67
CA MET A 197 -26.95 -17.50 -1.66
C MET A 197 -28.13 -16.97 -0.85
N SER A 198 -27.83 -16.15 0.14
CA SER A 198 -28.85 -15.50 0.98
C SER A 198 -29.46 -14.27 0.30
N VAL A 199 -28.69 -13.62 -0.58
CA VAL A 199 -29.16 -12.49 -1.38
C VAL A 199 -29.39 -12.94 -2.82
N LYS A 200 -30.66 -12.90 -3.29
CA LYS A 200 -31.08 -13.33 -4.61
C LYS A 200 -31.56 -12.14 -5.43
N TYR A 201 -31.18 -12.13 -6.70
CA TYR A 201 -31.59 -11.13 -7.69
C TYR A 201 -31.50 -11.76 -9.09
N PRO A 202 -32.13 -11.18 -10.12
CA PRO A 202 -31.98 -11.65 -11.50
C PRO A 202 -30.53 -11.52 -11.95
N GLN A 203 -29.92 -12.63 -12.34
CA GLN A 203 -28.56 -12.66 -12.89
C GLN A 203 -28.59 -12.87 -14.40
N GLY A 204 -27.76 -12.11 -15.11
CA GLY A 204 -27.55 -12.28 -16.53
C GLY A 204 -26.39 -13.22 -16.86
N LEU A 205 -25.92 -13.13 -18.08
CA LEU A 205 -24.84 -14.00 -18.59
C LEU A 205 -23.50 -13.67 -17.91
N SER A 206 -22.72 -14.69 -17.62
CA SER A 206 -21.36 -14.54 -17.13
C SER A 206 -20.44 -13.87 -18.14
N CYS A 207 -19.57 -12.97 -17.68
CA CYS A 207 -18.48 -12.39 -18.46
C CYS A 207 -17.36 -13.42 -18.73
N ILE A 208 -17.15 -14.34 -17.80
CA ILE A 208 -16.16 -15.40 -17.93
C ILE A 208 -16.90 -16.72 -18.21
N ALA A 209 -16.58 -17.36 -19.34
CA ALA A 209 -17.11 -18.68 -19.64
C ALA A 209 -16.82 -19.63 -18.47
N LEU A 210 -17.81 -20.47 -18.12
CA LEU A 210 -17.54 -21.60 -17.23
C LEU A 210 -16.59 -22.53 -18.00
N THR A 211 -15.36 -22.67 -17.51
CA THR A 211 -14.55 -23.82 -17.91
C THR A 211 -15.28 -25.04 -17.36
N THR A 212 -15.96 -25.78 -18.22
CA THR A 212 -16.42 -27.11 -17.90
C THR A 212 -15.16 -27.96 -17.74
N GLU A 213 -14.75 -28.16 -16.50
CA GLU A 213 -13.83 -29.24 -16.21
C GLU A 213 -14.61 -30.54 -16.41
N GLU A 214 -14.25 -31.26 -17.48
CA GLU A 214 -14.60 -32.67 -17.69
C GLU A 214 -13.86 -33.56 -16.68
#